data_ab0357195753412f2ec51d36dcd4e469
#
_entry.id   ab0357195753412f2ec51d36dcd4e469
#
_cell.length_a   1.000
_cell.length_b   1.000
_cell.length_c   1.000
_cell.angle_alpha   90.00
_cell.angle_beta   90.00
_cell.angle_gamma   90.00
#
_symmetry.space_group_name_H-M   'P 1'
#
loop_
_entity.id
_entity.type
_entity.pdbx_description
1 polymer ?
#
loop_
_entity_poly.entity_id
_entity_poly.type
_entity_poly.pdbx_seq_one_letter_code
_entity_poly.pdbx_strand_id
1 'polypeptide(L)'
;VLAAKTLSYSTGPSGVQLMKLFERWGIAETLKARIVQAPPGVPVGSLVAKGEAEIGFQQLAELIHLNGIDLLGPLPDAVQITTVFSGGVASASAQPDHARALLAYLASPGTVEAKQRQGMEPASA
;
A
#
# COMPACT_ATOMS: atom_id res chain seq x y z
N VAL A 1 -10.82 0.16 14.29
CA VAL A 1 -10.20 1.47 14.11
C VAL A 1 -10.50 2.37 15.30
N LEU A 2 -11.76 2.60 15.67
CA LEU A 2 -12.12 3.52 16.78
C LEU A 2 -11.63 3.05 18.16
N ALA A 3 -11.44 1.75 18.37
CA ALA A 3 -10.93 1.21 19.62
C ALA A 3 -9.41 1.31 19.78
N ALA A 4 -8.67 1.50 18.67
CA ALA A 4 -7.22 1.59 18.69
C ALA A 4 -6.75 2.88 19.37
N LYS A 5 -5.71 2.79 20.19
CA LYS A 5 -5.10 3.94 20.87
C LYS A 5 -4.31 4.82 19.89
N THR A 6 -3.61 4.18 18.97
CA THR A 6 -2.80 4.83 17.93
C THR A 6 -2.94 4.11 16.59
N LEU A 7 -2.95 4.90 15.51
CA LEU A 7 -3.01 4.41 14.14
C LEU A 7 -1.87 5.03 13.34
N SER A 8 -1.32 4.26 12.41
CA SER A 8 -0.31 4.77 11.49
C SER A 8 -0.67 4.48 10.04
N TYR A 9 -0.33 5.40 9.16
CA TYR A 9 -0.41 5.27 7.70
C TYR A 9 0.69 6.10 7.05
N SER A 10 0.97 5.83 5.78
CA SER A 10 2.01 6.52 5.03
C SER A 10 1.57 7.90 4.55
N THR A 11 2.53 8.74 4.16
CA THR A 11 2.27 10.03 3.49
C THR A 11 1.94 9.87 2.00
N GLY A 12 2.03 8.66 1.47
CA GLY A 12 1.79 8.35 0.06
C GLY A 12 0.30 8.28 -0.31
N PRO A 13 0.01 7.88 -1.56
CA PRO A 13 -1.36 7.84 -2.10
C PRO A 13 -2.33 6.98 -1.28
N SER A 14 -1.86 5.86 -0.72
CA SER A 14 -2.70 4.99 0.12
C SER A 14 -3.15 5.70 1.41
N GLY A 15 -2.27 6.46 2.04
CA GLY A 15 -2.60 7.25 3.23
C GLY A 15 -3.61 8.36 2.93
N VAL A 16 -3.48 9.04 1.80
CA VAL A 16 -4.44 10.06 1.35
C VAL A 16 -5.82 9.45 1.15
N GLN A 17 -5.92 8.29 0.51
CA GLN A 17 -7.20 7.61 0.29
C GLN A 17 -7.82 7.11 1.61
N LEU A 18 -7.00 6.63 2.54
CA LEU A 18 -7.46 6.22 3.85
C LEU A 18 -8.07 7.40 4.63
N MET A 19 -7.43 8.57 4.60
CA MET A 19 -7.97 9.78 5.24
C MET A 19 -9.32 10.18 4.65
N LYS A 20 -9.48 10.15 3.33
CA LYS A 20 -10.77 10.38 2.67
C LYS A 20 -11.84 9.39 3.13
N LEU A 21 -11.47 8.14 3.38
CA LEU A 21 -12.39 7.14 3.92
C LEU A 21 -12.83 7.51 5.35
N PHE A 22 -11.89 7.93 6.21
CA PHE A 22 -12.21 8.37 7.57
C PHE A 22 -13.08 9.63 7.59
N GLU A 23 -12.87 10.56 6.66
CA GLU A 23 -13.72 11.74 6.47
C GLU A 23 -15.15 11.33 6.07
N ARG A 24 -15.30 10.41 5.10
CA ARG A 24 -16.63 9.90 4.70
C ARG A 24 -17.38 9.21 5.84
N TRP A 25 -16.64 8.56 6.74
CA TRP A 25 -17.23 7.92 7.93
C TRP A 25 -17.47 8.90 9.08
N GLY A 26 -17.07 10.16 8.95
CA GLY A 26 -17.21 11.17 10.00
C GLY A 26 -16.33 10.93 11.22
N ILE A 27 -15.27 10.13 11.11
CA ILE A 27 -14.40 9.77 12.24
C ILE A 27 -13.01 10.42 12.17
N ALA A 28 -12.70 11.16 11.11
CA ALA A 28 -11.38 11.74 10.90
C ALA A 28 -10.94 12.63 12.07
N GLU A 29 -11.80 13.53 12.54
CA GLU A 29 -11.47 14.41 13.69
C GLU A 29 -11.30 13.61 15.00
N THR A 30 -12.10 12.57 15.21
CA THR A 30 -11.97 11.69 16.39
C THR A 30 -10.62 10.96 16.41
N LEU A 31 -10.11 10.60 15.23
CA LEU A 31 -8.85 9.86 15.11
C LEU A 31 -7.62 10.76 15.08
N LYS A 32 -7.77 12.05 14.76
CA LYS A 32 -6.66 12.98 14.51
C LYS A 32 -5.57 12.98 15.58
N ALA A 33 -5.95 12.99 16.85
CA ALA A 33 -5.01 12.98 17.97
C ALA A 33 -4.31 11.62 18.18
N ARG A 34 -4.77 10.56 17.50
CA ARG A 34 -4.26 9.19 17.62
C ARG A 34 -3.41 8.77 16.44
N ILE A 35 -3.28 9.63 15.42
CA ILE A 35 -2.53 9.33 14.22
C ILE A 35 -1.05 9.54 14.46
N VAL A 36 -0.26 8.50 14.21
CA VAL A 36 1.20 8.52 14.14
C VAL A 36 1.57 8.34 12.68
N GLN A 37 1.74 9.45 11.96
CA GLN A 37 2.05 9.39 10.53
C GLN A 37 3.50 8.94 10.31
N ALA A 38 3.67 7.90 9.50
CA ALA A 38 5.01 7.42 9.16
C ALA A 38 5.75 8.47 8.31
N PRO A 39 6.98 8.86 8.70
CA PRO A 39 7.79 9.73 7.87
C PRO A 39 8.07 9.13 6.49
N PRO A 40 8.34 9.94 5.45
CA PRO A 40 8.75 9.43 4.15
C PRO A 40 9.93 8.44 4.27
N GLY A 41 9.81 7.31 3.58
CA GLY A 41 10.82 6.24 3.59
C GLY A 41 10.79 5.32 4.82
N VAL A 42 9.93 5.59 5.80
CA VAL A 42 9.74 4.70 6.96
C VAL A 42 8.54 3.79 6.71
N PRO A 43 8.71 2.45 6.70
CA PRO A 43 7.59 1.53 6.56
C PRO A 43 6.64 1.64 7.75
N VAL A 44 5.35 1.75 7.48
CA VAL A 44 4.30 1.82 8.54
C VAL A 44 4.38 0.61 9.47
N GLY A 45 4.56 -0.59 8.92
CA GLY A 45 4.68 -1.79 9.71
C GLY A 45 5.84 -1.80 10.70
N SER A 46 6.91 -1.04 10.43
CA SER A 46 8.02 -0.91 11.38
C SER A 46 7.63 -0.13 12.64
N LEU A 47 6.74 0.84 12.53
CA LEU A 47 6.18 1.56 13.68
C LEU A 47 5.31 0.65 14.54
N VAL A 48 4.53 -0.21 13.90
CA VAL A 48 3.72 -1.22 14.60
C VAL A 48 4.62 -2.24 15.29
N ALA A 49 5.63 -2.76 14.61
CA ALA A 49 6.58 -3.72 15.17
C ALA A 49 7.34 -3.18 16.40
N LYS A 50 7.61 -1.88 16.44
CA LYS A 50 8.25 -1.19 17.58
C LYS A 50 7.28 -0.80 18.68
N GLY A 51 5.97 -0.97 18.50
CA GLY A 51 4.95 -0.53 19.45
C GLY A 51 4.66 0.97 19.44
N GLU A 52 5.15 1.70 18.45
CA GLU A 52 4.89 3.14 18.28
C GLU A 52 3.48 3.41 17.74
N ALA A 53 2.91 2.45 17.03
CA ALA A 53 1.52 2.44 16.60
C ALA A 53 0.88 1.08 16.91
N GLU A 54 -0.37 1.10 17.35
CA GLU A 54 -1.12 -0.12 17.67
C GLU A 54 -1.64 -0.81 16.41
N ILE A 55 -2.07 -0.03 15.40
CA ILE A 55 -2.52 -0.53 14.11
C ILE A 55 -1.92 0.32 12.98
N GLY A 56 -1.56 -0.33 11.89
CA GLY A 56 -0.99 0.32 10.72
C GLY A 56 -1.72 -0.06 9.44
N PHE A 57 -1.78 0.88 8.51
CA PHE A 57 -2.38 0.71 7.19
C PHE A 57 -1.34 1.04 6.12
N GLN A 58 -1.10 0.09 5.23
CA GLN A 58 -0.20 0.25 4.10
C GLN A 58 -0.57 -0.75 3.01
N GLN A 59 0.00 -0.61 1.82
CA GLN A 59 -0.19 -1.60 0.77
C GLN A 59 0.32 -2.97 1.22
N LEU A 60 -0.37 -4.04 0.85
CA LEU A 60 -0.02 -5.40 1.25
C LEU A 60 1.42 -5.76 0.90
N ALA A 61 1.90 -5.33 -0.28
CA ALA A 61 3.27 -5.56 -0.73
C ALA A 61 4.34 -4.98 0.22
N GLU A 62 4.01 -3.95 0.98
CA GLU A 62 4.92 -3.30 1.92
C GLU A 62 4.85 -3.91 3.34
N LEU A 63 3.84 -4.73 3.61
CA LEU A 63 3.63 -5.37 4.92
C LEU A 63 3.99 -6.85 4.95
N ILE A 64 3.79 -7.55 3.84
CA ILE A 64 3.78 -9.02 3.79
C ILE A 64 5.09 -9.68 4.24
N HIS A 65 6.21 -8.98 4.11
CA HIS A 65 7.54 -9.51 4.49
C HIS A 65 8.11 -8.86 5.75
N LEU A 66 7.34 -8.03 6.46
CA LEU A 66 7.80 -7.43 7.70
C LEU A 66 7.63 -8.38 8.88
N ASN A 67 8.70 -8.48 9.68
CA ASN A 67 8.66 -9.22 10.93
C ASN A 67 8.14 -8.36 12.08
N GLY A 68 7.56 -9.00 13.09
CA GLY A 68 7.13 -8.33 14.32
C GLY A 68 5.75 -7.68 14.23
N ILE A 69 4.97 -8.02 13.21
CA ILE A 69 3.59 -7.58 13.04
C ILE A 69 2.67 -8.77 12.78
N ASP A 70 1.41 -8.64 13.15
CA ASP A 70 0.34 -9.54 12.74
C ASP A 70 -0.39 -8.93 11.55
N LEU A 71 -0.37 -9.61 10.42
CA LEU A 71 -1.03 -9.16 9.20
C LEU A 71 -2.52 -9.52 9.26
N LEU A 72 -3.38 -8.50 9.38
CA LEU A 72 -4.84 -8.71 9.48
C LEU A 72 -5.51 -8.97 8.13
N GLY A 73 -4.82 -8.67 7.03
CA GLY A 73 -5.34 -8.83 5.67
C GLY A 73 -5.83 -7.53 5.04
N PRO A 74 -6.44 -7.63 3.83
CA PRO A 74 -6.96 -6.48 3.11
C PRO A 74 -8.20 -5.88 3.79
N LEU A 75 -8.50 -4.64 3.43
CA LEU A 75 -9.77 -4.03 3.80
C LEU A 75 -10.95 -4.78 3.14
N PRO A 76 -12.15 -4.75 3.73
CA PRO A 76 -13.34 -5.29 3.07
C PRO A 76 -13.56 -4.68 1.70
N ASP A 77 -14.04 -5.47 0.72
CA ASP A 77 -14.20 -5.05 -0.67
C ASP A 77 -14.97 -3.73 -0.85
N ALA A 78 -15.99 -3.51 -0.02
CA ALA A 78 -16.81 -2.29 -0.06
C ALA A 78 -16.02 -0.99 0.21
N VAL A 79 -14.85 -1.10 0.84
CA VAL A 79 -14.01 0.05 1.23
C VAL A 79 -12.55 -0.16 0.84
N GLN A 80 -12.27 -1.18 0.05
CA GLN A 80 -10.92 -1.51 -0.40
C GLN A 80 -10.32 -0.37 -1.23
N ILE A 81 -9.08 -0.07 -0.97
CA ILE A 81 -8.28 0.89 -1.72
C ILE A 81 -7.33 0.12 -2.61
N THR A 82 -7.60 0.11 -3.91
CA THR A 82 -6.76 -0.56 -4.90
C THR A 82 -5.89 0.47 -5.62
N THR A 83 -4.58 0.27 -5.55
CA THR A 83 -3.61 1.07 -6.30
C THR A 83 -3.10 0.28 -7.48
N VAL A 84 -3.27 0.81 -8.70
CA VAL A 84 -2.75 0.21 -9.93
C VAL A 84 -1.36 0.78 -10.21
N PHE A 85 -0.37 -0.11 -10.27
CA PHE A 85 0.99 0.26 -10.70
C PHE A 85 1.07 0.17 -12.21
N SER A 86 1.56 1.22 -12.83
CA SER A 86 1.68 1.34 -14.27
C SER A 86 3.11 1.67 -14.67
N GLY A 87 3.53 1.22 -15.82
CA GLY A 87 4.82 1.54 -16.41
C GLY A 87 4.67 2.22 -17.77
N GLY A 88 5.64 3.04 -18.14
CA GLY A 88 5.71 3.69 -19.44
C GLY A 88 7.13 3.68 -19.97
N VAL A 89 7.27 3.84 -21.29
CA VAL A 89 8.56 4.02 -21.95
C VAL A 89 8.84 5.50 -22.07
N ALA A 90 9.99 5.94 -21.55
CA ALA A 90 10.40 7.34 -21.69
C ALA A 90 10.60 7.70 -23.17
N SER A 91 10.12 8.86 -23.60
CA SER A 91 10.29 9.34 -24.98
C SER A 91 11.75 9.50 -25.40
N ALA A 92 12.64 9.78 -24.44
CA ALA A 92 14.09 9.91 -24.64
C ALA A 92 14.85 8.57 -24.53
N SER A 93 14.14 7.43 -24.42
CA SER A 93 14.81 6.13 -24.32
C SER A 93 15.62 5.81 -25.56
N ALA A 94 16.88 5.42 -25.37
CA ALA A 94 17.72 4.91 -26.45
C ALA A 94 17.37 3.46 -26.87
N GLN A 95 16.57 2.76 -26.06
CA GLN A 95 16.18 1.36 -26.29
C GLN A 95 14.68 1.14 -26.04
N PRO A 96 13.79 1.83 -26.78
CA PRO A 96 12.36 1.79 -26.51
C PRO A 96 11.75 0.39 -26.70
N ASP A 97 12.27 -0.41 -27.63
CA ASP A 97 11.76 -1.77 -27.88
C ASP A 97 12.12 -2.73 -26.75
N HIS A 98 13.30 -2.63 -26.18
CA HIS A 98 13.67 -3.39 -24.98
C HIS A 98 12.80 -2.99 -23.79
N ALA A 99 12.53 -1.71 -23.61
CA ALA A 99 11.65 -1.23 -22.55
C ALA A 99 10.21 -1.76 -22.72
N ARG A 100 9.67 -1.75 -23.96
CA ARG A 100 8.35 -2.36 -24.25
C ARG A 100 8.32 -3.85 -23.97
N ALA A 101 9.39 -4.56 -24.38
CA ALA A 101 9.50 -5.99 -24.11
C ALA A 101 9.49 -6.31 -22.60
N LEU A 102 10.21 -5.51 -21.80
CA LEU A 102 10.19 -5.63 -20.34
C LEU A 102 8.79 -5.39 -19.76
N LEU A 103 8.12 -4.31 -20.18
CA LEU A 103 6.75 -4.02 -19.71
C LEU A 103 5.77 -5.13 -20.11
N ALA A 104 5.87 -5.65 -21.33
CA ALA A 104 5.06 -6.78 -21.78
C ALA A 104 5.32 -8.04 -20.95
N TYR A 105 6.58 -8.33 -20.63
CA TYR A 105 6.93 -9.43 -19.74
C TYR A 105 6.35 -9.24 -18.34
N LEU A 106 6.51 -8.06 -17.75
CA LEU A 106 5.94 -7.74 -16.43
C LEU A 106 4.41 -7.85 -16.39
N ALA A 107 3.73 -7.61 -17.50
CA ALA A 107 2.28 -7.77 -17.62
C ALA A 107 1.84 -9.21 -17.96
N SER A 108 2.77 -10.09 -18.26
CA SER A 108 2.47 -11.44 -18.74
C SER A 108 2.02 -12.41 -17.64
N PRO A 109 1.33 -13.50 -17.98
CA PRO A 109 0.99 -14.57 -17.04
C PRO A 109 2.20 -15.19 -16.34
N GLY A 110 3.37 -15.17 -16.96
CA GLY A 110 4.60 -15.72 -16.38
C GLY A 110 5.09 -15.01 -15.11
N THR A 111 4.56 -13.82 -14.81
CA THR A 111 4.95 -13.04 -13.61
C THR A 111 3.90 -13.07 -12.50
N VAL A 112 2.77 -13.74 -12.70
CA VAL A 112 1.64 -13.75 -11.75
C VAL A 112 2.06 -14.28 -10.38
N GLU A 113 2.71 -15.44 -10.35
CA GLU A 113 3.16 -16.06 -9.10
C GLU A 113 4.14 -15.16 -8.33
N ALA A 114 5.08 -14.53 -9.05
CA ALA A 114 6.03 -13.61 -8.43
C ALA A 114 5.34 -12.39 -7.82
N LYS A 115 4.33 -11.83 -8.51
CA LYS A 115 3.52 -10.72 -8.00
C LYS A 115 2.75 -11.12 -6.73
N GLN A 116 2.07 -12.27 -6.77
CA GLN A 116 1.29 -12.75 -5.64
C GLN A 116 2.16 -13.02 -4.40
N ARG A 117 3.34 -13.59 -4.58
CA ARG A 117 4.30 -13.74 -3.48
C ARG A 117 4.74 -12.42 -2.87
N GLN A 118 4.68 -11.34 -3.62
CA GLN A 118 4.99 -9.98 -3.16
C GLN A 118 3.76 -9.18 -2.71
N GLY A 119 2.59 -9.82 -2.57
CA GLY A 119 1.37 -9.16 -2.13
C GLY A 119 0.70 -8.28 -3.19
N MET A 120 0.95 -8.56 -4.46
CA MET A 120 0.36 -7.86 -5.61
C MET A 120 -0.50 -8.80 -6.44
N GLU A 121 -1.54 -8.28 -7.05
CA GLU A 121 -2.36 -9.02 -8.01
C GLU A 121 -2.10 -8.53 -9.44
N PRO A 122 -2.24 -9.39 -10.45
CA PRO A 122 -2.22 -8.94 -11.83
C PRO A 122 -3.37 -7.95 -12.06
N ALA A 123 -3.09 -6.85 -12.77
CA ALA A 123 -4.14 -5.92 -13.15
C ALA A 123 -5.13 -6.63 -14.08
N SER A 124 -6.42 -6.48 -13.80
CA SER A 124 -7.47 -6.91 -14.71
C SER A 124 -7.36 -6.11 -16.01
N ALA A 125 -7.37 -6.81 -17.13
CA ALA A 125 -7.41 -6.16 -18.44
C ALA A 125 -8.74 -5.41 -18.62
#